data_1a80a9068024a53ca754e22d00b1814a
#
_entry.id   1a80a9068024a53ca754e22d00b1814a
#
_cell.length_a   1.000
_cell.length_b   1.000
_cell.length_c   1.000
_cell.angle_alpha   90.00
_cell.angle_beta   90.00
_cell.angle_gamma   90.00
#
_symmetry.space_group_name_H-M   'P 1'
#
loop_
_entity.id
_entity.type
_entity.pdbx_description
1 polymer ?
#
loop_
_entity_poly.entity_id
_entity_poly.type
_entity_poly.pdbx_seq_one_letter_code
_entity_poly.pdbx_strand_id
1 'polypeptide(L)'
;MKHQARLQLTAVALSAAVLLTACGVLGTPATPTPEPPRVEVVMSSAEHVVGANRVTLVVLDEKGKPIEFGWGRARFFEISGDSATLRSETDVFFRPIDLEAIPGHAHQLFSTHHLDMQGLWLTEATFDKPGPWGVEVSVDQPGKPLVVARTRFDVLAASSSPAVGAPAPRSRNLIASDVKNISEISTAQPPGDMYDVRIADAIAAHRPLLVLFATPAFCTSRVCGPEYEIVQTIQPLYARDMDFVHIEIWKDPANQVPMDTVTEWGLRSDPWVFLVDRNGTVRHKFSGLVTVDELQEAIEQTLAVR
;
A
#
# COMPACT_ATOMS: atom_id res chain seq x y z
N MET A 1 -88.29 12.06 21.14
CA MET A 1 -89.20 10.93 21.44
C MET A 1 -88.32 9.82 22.09
N LYS A 2 -88.64 9.61 23.38
CA LYS A 2 -88.70 8.33 24.11
C LYS A 2 -87.41 7.56 24.22
N HIS A 3 -86.73 7.59 25.41
CA HIS A 3 -86.84 6.57 26.49
C HIS A 3 -86.08 5.28 26.08
N GLN A 4 -85.21 4.69 26.88
CA GLN A 4 -85.30 4.41 28.30
C GLN A 4 -83.87 4.00 28.79
N ALA A 5 -83.62 4.39 30.04
CA ALA A 5 -82.63 3.86 30.91
C ALA A 5 -82.91 2.41 31.31
N ARG A 6 -81.86 1.59 31.58
CA ARG A 6 -81.94 0.52 32.58
C ARG A 6 -80.58 0.36 33.28
N LEU A 7 -80.65 0.56 34.55
CA LEU A 7 -79.74 0.25 35.64
C LEU A 7 -79.71 -1.28 35.89
N GLN A 8 -78.60 -1.84 36.19
CA GLN A 8 -78.39 -3.01 37.11
C GLN A 8 -76.95 -3.12 37.40
N LEU A 9 -76.54 -2.81 38.58
CA LEU A 9 -76.26 -3.57 39.79
C LEU A 9 -75.13 -4.58 39.71
N THR A 10 -74.05 -4.16 40.31
CA THR A 10 -73.10 -4.80 41.30
C THR A 10 -72.83 -6.31 41.21
N ALA A 11 -71.57 -6.62 41.10
CA ALA A 11 -70.92 -7.70 41.82
C ALA A 11 -69.45 -7.33 42.12
N VAL A 12 -69.19 -7.14 43.39
CA VAL A 12 -67.83 -6.97 43.95
C VAL A 12 -67.23 -8.35 44.04
N ALA A 13 -66.17 -8.62 43.30
CA ALA A 13 -65.35 -9.79 43.47
C ALA A 13 -63.98 -9.34 44.00
N LEU A 14 -63.74 -9.61 45.24
CA LEU A 14 -62.46 -9.45 45.95
C LEU A 14 -61.48 -10.50 45.43
N SER A 15 -60.53 -10.15 44.57
CA SER A 15 -59.44 -11.03 44.18
C SER A 15 -58.15 -10.58 44.83
N ALA A 16 -57.64 -11.43 45.71
CA ALA A 16 -56.39 -11.26 46.40
C ALA A 16 -55.23 -11.19 45.41
N ALA A 17 -54.50 -10.07 45.39
CA ALA A 17 -53.26 -9.92 44.64
C ALA A 17 -52.13 -10.62 45.38
N VAL A 18 -51.69 -11.75 44.82
CA VAL A 18 -50.44 -12.38 45.26
C VAL A 18 -49.32 -11.60 44.61
N LEU A 19 -48.60 -10.82 45.41
CA LEU A 19 -47.36 -10.14 45.04
C LEU A 19 -46.23 -11.19 44.98
N LEU A 20 -45.97 -11.71 43.77
CA LEU A 20 -44.75 -12.43 43.46
C LEU A 20 -43.62 -11.39 43.27
N THR A 21 -42.82 -11.21 44.32
CA THR A 21 -41.52 -10.51 44.23
C THR A 21 -40.58 -11.37 43.42
N ALA A 22 -40.53 -11.14 42.10
CA ALA A 22 -39.46 -11.61 41.23
C ALA A 22 -38.20 -10.80 41.58
N CYS A 23 -37.27 -11.38 42.32
CA CYS A 23 -35.88 -10.90 42.39
C CYS A 23 -35.28 -11.03 41.00
N GLY A 24 -35.38 -9.97 40.23
CA GLY A 24 -34.59 -9.82 38.97
C GLY A 24 -33.13 -9.70 39.37
N VAL A 25 -32.39 -10.77 39.16
CA VAL A 25 -30.92 -10.69 39.10
C VAL A 25 -30.59 -9.77 37.96
N LEU A 26 -30.28 -8.53 38.25
CA LEU A 26 -29.66 -7.58 37.32
C LEU A 26 -28.30 -8.23 36.96
N GLY A 27 -28.27 -8.94 35.84
CA GLY A 27 -27.02 -9.39 35.23
C GLY A 27 -26.16 -8.17 35.01
N THR A 28 -25.03 -8.09 35.66
CA THR A 28 -23.99 -7.11 35.32
C THR A 28 -23.71 -7.24 33.83
N PRO A 29 -23.74 -6.12 33.07
CA PRO A 29 -23.35 -6.16 31.67
C PRO A 29 -21.96 -6.80 31.60
N ALA A 30 -21.83 -7.87 30.82
CA ALA A 30 -20.56 -8.52 30.60
C ALA A 30 -19.60 -7.44 30.09
N THR A 31 -18.54 -7.16 30.84
CA THR A 31 -17.45 -6.32 30.38
C THR A 31 -16.94 -6.94 29.08
N PRO A 32 -16.90 -6.22 27.96
CA PRO A 32 -16.39 -6.78 26.72
C PRO A 32 -14.98 -7.31 27.01
N THR A 33 -14.77 -8.59 26.76
CA THR A 33 -13.44 -9.19 26.83
C THR A 33 -12.55 -8.39 25.90
N PRO A 34 -11.43 -7.82 26.35
CA PRO A 34 -10.52 -7.12 25.46
C PRO A 34 -10.17 -8.08 24.32
N GLU A 35 -10.40 -7.62 23.08
CA GLU A 35 -9.98 -8.36 21.90
C GLU A 35 -8.45 -8.53 22.01
N PRO A 36 -7.91 -9.74 21.81
CA PRO A 36 -6.47 -9.94 21.94
C PRO A 36 -5.78 -8.97 20.98
N PRO A 37 -4.67 -8.36 21.42
CA PRO A 37 -3.92 -7.43 20.61
C PRO A 37 -3.60 -8.06 19.27
N ARG A 38 -3.95 -7.39 18.19
CA ARG A 38 -3.81 -7.90 16.82
C ARG A 38 -2.47 -7.45 16.26
N VAL A 39 -1.59 -8.41 16.07
CA VAL A 39 -0.43 -8.23 15.19
C VAL A 39 -0.94 -8.26 13.76
N GLU A 40 -0.49 -7.31 12.95
CA GLU A 40 -0.93 -7.17 11.57
C GLU A 40 0.24 -7.33 10.60
N VAL A 41 -0.04 -7.87 9.43
CA VAL A 41 0.86 -7.81 8.28
C VAL A 41 0.16 -7.11 7.14
N VAL A 42 0.81 -6.08 6.61
CA VAL A 42 0.32 -5.27 5.50
C VAL A 42 1.19 -5.56 4.28
N MET A 43 0.55 -5.90 3.16
CA MET A 43 1.25 -6.02 1.87
C MET A 43 1.64 -4.62 1.41
N SER A 44 2.93 -4.37 1.25
CA SER A 44 3.45 -3.12 0.70
C SER A 44 3.59 -3.18 -0.82
N SER A 45 3.81 -4.37 -1.38
CA SER A 45 3.73 -4.57 -2.83
C SER A 45 2.30 -4.43 -3.32
N ALA A 46 2.11 -3.61 -4.33
CA ALA A 46 0.78 -3.17 -4.80
C ALA A 46 0.14 -4.16 -5.80
N GLU A 47 0.89 -5.07 -6.40
CA GLU A 47 0.41 -6.08 -7.35
C GLU A 47 1.21 -7.37 -7.23
N HIS A 48 0.51 -8.52 -7.34
CA HIS A 48 1.10 -9.84 -7.46
C HIS A 48 0.51 -10.55 -8.68
N VAL A 49 1.36 -11.29 -9.41
CA VAL A 49 0.98 -12.00 -10.64
C VAL A 49 1.45 -13.45 -10.63
N VAL A 50 0.90 -14.28 -11.49
CA VAL A 50 1.44 -15.63 -11.72
C VAL A 50 2.89 -15.52 -12.18
N GLY A 51 3.77 -16.34 -11.60
CA GLY A 51 5.21 -16.31 -11.78
C GLY A 51 5.97 -15.78 -10.57
N ALA A 52 7.22 -15.38 -10.77
CA ALA A 52 8.07 -14.82 -9.73
C ALA A 52 7.64 -13.39 -9.38
N ASN A 53 7.59 -13.10 -8.08
CA ASN A 53 7.20 -11.80 -7.54
C ASN A 53 8.17 -11.36 -6.45
N ARG A 54 8.49 -10.07 -6.46
CA ARG A 54 9.03 -9.38 -5.30
C ARG A 54 7.86 -9.10 -4.35
N VAL A 55 7.96 -9.58 -3.12
CA VAL A 55 6.92 -9.43 -2.10
C VAL A 55 7.46 -8.58 -0.97
N THR A 56 6.81 -7.46 -0.71
CA THR A 56 7.17 -6.55 0.38
C THR A 56 6.05 -6.43 1.39
N LEU A 57 6.43 -6.40 2.65
CA LEU A 57 5.54 -6.49 3.80
C LEU A 57 5.94 -5.48 4.87
N VAL A 58 4.96 -4.98 5.59
CA VAL A 58 5.15 -4.30 6.88
C VAL A 58 4.49 -5.15 7.94
N VAL A 59 5.23 -5.51 8.97
CA VAL A 59 4.70 -6.25 10.13
C VAL A 59 4.53 -5.26 11.27
N LEU A 60 3.33 -5.17 11.81
CA LEU A 60 2.98 -4.25 12.88
C LEU A 60 2.78 -5.03 14.19
N ASP A 61 3.27 -4.46 15.29
CA ASP A 61 3.02 -4.98 16.63
C ASP A 61 1.59 -4.67 17.08
N GLU A 62 1.24 -5.14 18.27
CA GLU A 62 -0.06 -4.94 18.93
C GLU A 62 -0.46 -3.47 19.12
N LYS A 63 0.50 -2.55 19.01
CA LYS A 63 0.30 -1.09 19.14
C LYS A 63 0.28 -0.41 17.78
N GLY A 64 0.34 -1.18 16.69
CA GLY A 64 0.41 -0.66 15.32
C GLY A 64 1.78 -0.08 14.96
N LYS A 65 2.85 -0.41 15.71
CA LYS A 65 4.21 0.01 15.39
C LYS A 65 4.90 -1.02 14.51
N PRO A 66 5.67 -0.58 13.50
CA PRO A 66 6.46 -1.48 12.67
C PRO A 66 7.46 -2.31 13.50
N ILE A 67 7.58 -3.58 13.16
CA ILE A 67 8.63 -4.46 13.64
C ILE A 67 9.76 -4.42 12.62
N GLU A 68 10.91 -3.91 13.03
CA GLU A 68 12.00 -3.50 12.12
C GLU A 68 13.28 -4.31 12.30
N PHE A 69 13.23 -5.40 13.04
CA PHE A 69 14.36 -6.33 13.21
C PHE A 69 13.87 -7.70 13.63
N GLY A 70 14.70 -8.71 13.41
CA GLY A 70 14.46 -10.11 13.77
C GLY A 70 14.70 -11.05 12.59
N TRP A 71 14.27 -12.29 12.74
CA TRP A 71 14.32 -13.33 11.72
C TRP A 71 12.91 -13.58 11.24
N GLY A 72 12.68 -13.32 9.96
CA GLY A 72 11.35 -13.42 9.37
C GLY A 72 11.21 -14.67 8.50
N ARG A 73 10.01 -15.26 8.52
CA ARG A 73 9.61 -16.36 7.63
C ARG A 73 8.21 -16.12 7.11
N ALA A 74 8.01 -16.29 5.81
CA ALA A 74 6.73 -16.20 5.15
C ALA A 74 6.29 -17.58 4.64
N ARG A 75 5.02 -17.89 4.84
CA ARG A 75 4.34 -19.08 4.33
C ARG A 75 3.19 -18.64 3.45
N PHE A 76 3.19 -19.04 2.19
CA PHE A 76 2.19 -18.65 1.22
C PHE A 76 1.18 -19.80 0.99
N PHE A 77 -0.09 -19.46 1.01
CA PHE A 77 -1.20 -20.39 0.91
C PHE A 77 -2.10 -20.01 -0.26
N GLU A 78 -2.43 -20.97 -1.10
CA GLU A 78 -3.57 -20.88 -2.04
C GLU A 78 -4.87 -21.00 -1.24
N ILE A 79 -5.82 -20.08 -1.44
CA ILE A 79 -7.13 -20.10 -0.76
C ILE A 79 -8.19 -20.57 -1.74
N SER A 80 -8.96 -21.59 -1.33
CA SER A 80 -10.10 -22.12 -2.08
C SER A 80 -11.27 -22.35 -1.14
N GLY A 81 -12.29 -21.48 -1.21
CA GLY A 81 -13.38 -21.47 -0.24
C GLY A 81 -12.86 -21.29 1.18
N ASP A 82 -13.16 -22.25 2.06
CA ASP A 82 -12.71 -22.24 3.46
C ASP A 82 -11.37 -22.96 3.69
N SER A 83 -10.73 -23.43 2.63
CA SER A 83 -9.48 -24.18 2.70
C SER A 83 -8.28 -23.30 2.31
N ALA A 84 -7.17 -23.47 3.02
CA ALA A 84 -5.89 -22.86 2.72
C ALA A 84 -4.82 -23.93 2.57
N THR A 85 -4.23 -24.04 1.39
CA THR A 85 -3.19 -25.04 1.06
C THR A 85 -1.83 -24.37 1.00
N LEU A 86 -0.89 -24.80 1.85
CA LEU A 86 0.49 -24.31 1.82
C LEU A 86 1.13 -24.64 0.45
N ARG A 87 1.67 -23.62 -0.22
CA ARG A 87 2.31 -23.74 -1.52
C ARG A 87 3.81 -23.51 -1.45
N SER A 88 4.25 -22.54 -0.65
CA SER A 88 5.67 -22.25 -0.49
C SER A 88 5.97 -21.62 0.87
N GLU A 89 7.23 -21.72 1.26
CA GLU A 89 7.78 -21.11 2.47
C GLU A 89 9.16 -20.52 2.12
N THR A 90 9.44 -19.32 2.62
CA THR A 90 10.70 -18.62 2.37
C THR A 90 11.07 -17.74 3.54
N ASP A 91 12.34 -17.43 3.68
CA ASP A 91 12.79 -16.43 4.64
C ASP A 91 12.45 -15.01 4.13
N VAL A 92 12.11 -14.12 5.04
CA VAL A 92 11.92 -12.70 4.76
C VAL A 92 12.94 -11.89 5.54
N PHE A 93 13.52 -10.88 4.89
CA PHE A 93 14.59 -10.08 5.44
C PHE A 93 14.13 -8.64 5.60
N PHE A 94 14.41 -8.06 6.77
CA PHE A 94 14.20 -6.64 6.95
C PHE A 94 15.23 -5.85 6.12
N ARG A 95 14.73 -4.90 5.33
CA ARG A 95 15.53 -3.98 4.52
C ARG A 95 15.25 -2.56 4.97
N PRO A 96 16.25 -1.83 5.48
CA PRO A 96 16.08 -0.42 5.85
C PRO A 96 15.90 0.43 4.60
N ILE A 97 15.15 1.52 4.72
CA ILE A 97 15.01 2.52 3.66
C ILE A 97 16.31 3.34 3.53
N ASP A 98 16.95 3.62 4.65
CA ASP A 98 18.28 4.24 4.80
C ASP A 98 18.53 5.51 3.94
N LEU A 99 17.62 6.48 4.03
CA LEU A 99 17.80 7.79 3.38
C LEU A 99 19.07 8.51 3.85
N GLU A 100 19.55 8.22 5.07
CA GLU A 100 20.75 8.83 5.63
C GLU A 100 22.05 8.36 4.96
N ALA A 101 22.03 7.20 4.30
CA ALA A 101 23.16 6.70 3.53
C ALA A 101 23.42 7.52 2.26
N ILE A 102 22.47 8.37 1.83
CA ILE A 102 22.60 9.18 0.61
C ILE A 102 23.49 10.39 0.89
N PRO A 103 24.63 10.57 0.18
CA PRO A 103 25.49 11.73 0.35
C PRO A 103 24.77 13.05 0.08
N GLY A 104 24.83 13.97 1.02
CA GLY A 104 24.20 15.30 0.90
C GLY A 104 22.74 15.33 1.30
N HIS A 105 22.17 14.21 1.76
CA HIS A 105 20.89 14.22 2.42
C HIS A 105 21.02 15.03 3.72
N ALA A 106 20.64 16.30 3.65
CA ALA A 106 20.38 17.06 4.87
C ALA A 106 19.01 16.59 5.38
N HIS A 107 18.87 16.38 6.69
CA HIS A 107 17.57 16.25 7.34
C HIS A 107 16.71 17.50 7.08
N GLN A 108 16.32 17.69 5.83
CA GLN A 108 15.31 18.66 5.52
C GLN A 108 14.01 17.97 5.94
N LEU A 109 13.40 18.54 6.97
CA LEU A 109 12.06 18.20 7.43
C LEU A 109 11.04 18.53 6.32
N PHE A 110 11.17 17.86 5.17
CA PHE A 110 10.35 18.14 3.99
C PHE A 110 9.00 17.45 4.04
N SER A 111 8.82 16.52 4.95
CA SER A 111 7.57 15.82 5.06
C SER A 111 6.95 16.06 6.41
N THR A 112 5.72 16.54 6.41
CA THR A 112 4.80 16.45 7.56
C THR A 112 4.40 14.99 7.83
N HIS A 113 4.81 14.08 6.97
CA HIS A 113 4.70 12.65 7.10
C HIS A 113 6.06 12.10 7.52
N HIS A 114 6.35 12.15 8.82
CA HIS A 114 7.45 11.35 9.36
C HIS A 114 7.26 9.92 8.90
N LEU A 115 8.28 9.34 8.26
CA LEU A 115 8.34 7.90 8.05
C LEU A 115 8.27 7.24 9.42
N ASP A 116 7.06 6.86 9.85
CA ASP A 116 6.88 6.02 11.05
C ASP A 116 7.48 4.62 10.82
N MET A 117 8.12 4.40 9.65
CA MET A 117 8.64 3.14 9.17
C MET A 117 10.06 3.32 8.64
N GLN A 118 11.03 2.61 9.23
CA GLN A 118 12.45 2.68 8.85
C GLN A 118 12.84 1.67 7.77
N GLY A 119 11.94 0.78 7.36
CA GLY A 119 12.19 -0.23 6.37
C GLY A 119 11.00 -1.15 6.13
N LEU A 120 11.24 -2.18 5.36
CA LEU A 120 10.24 -3.18 5.01
C LEU A 120 10.82 -4.60 5.06
N TRP A 121 9.95 -5.58 5.16
CA TRP A 121 10.31 -6.98 5.01
C TRP A 121 10.18 -7.38 3.55
N LEU A 122 11.24 -7.95 3.00
CA LEU A 122 11.36 -8.32 1.59
C LEU A 122 11.60 -9.80 1.43
N THR A 123 10.92 -10.42 0.47
CA THR A 123 11.20 -11.76 -0.03
C THR A 123 10.82 -11.90 -1.49
N GLU A 124 11.19 -13.01 -2.09
CA GLU A 124 10.70 -13.45 -3.39
C GLU A 124 9.74 -14.63 -3.21
N ALA A 125 8.67 -14.63 -3.98
CA ALA A 125 7.71 -15.72 -4.01
C ALA A 125 7.27 -16.01 -5.45
N THR A 126 7.02 -17.29 -5.74
CA THR A 126 6.45 -17.72 -7.03
C THR A 126 5.03 -18.20 -6.82
N PHE A 127 4.09 -17.60 -7.55
CA PHE A 127 2.69 -18.01 -7.56
C PHE A 127 2.37 -18.75 -8.84
N ASP A 128 1.82 -19.96 -8.72
CA ASP A 128 1.54 -20.84 -9.87
C ASP A 128 0.12 -20.71 -10.42
N LYS A 129 -0.76 -19.97 -9.73
CA LYS A 129 -2.15 -19.77 -10.12
C LYS A 129 -2.66 -18.38 -9.75
N PRO A 130 -3.55 -17.80 -10.56
CA PRO A 130 -4.29 -16.61 -10.19
C PRO A 130 -5.39 -16.93 -9.16
N GLY A 131 -5.82 -15.92 -8.43
CA GLY A 131 -6.91 -16.02 -7.45
C GLY A 131 -6.50 -15.59 -6.05
N PRO A 132 -7.31 -15.91 -5.03
CA PRO A 132 -7.05 -15.51 -3.65
C PRO A 132 -5.93 -16.35 -3.02
N TRP A 133 -4.99 -15.64 -2.42
CA TRP A 133 -3.88 -16.20 -1.66
C TRP A 133 -3.85 -15.62 -0.25
N GLY A 134 -3.11 -16.27 0.63
CA GLY A 134 -2.79 -15.78 1.95
C GLY A 134 -1.30 -15.87 2.24
N VAL A 135 -0.83 -15.00 3.09
CA VAL A 135 0.50 -15.09 3.68
C VAL A 135 0.40 -15.13 5.20
N GLU A 136 1.14 -16.03 5.81
CA GLU A 136 1.46 -16.03 7.23
C GLU A 136 2.92 -15.61 7.38
N VAL A 137 3.14 -14.54 8.11
CA VAL A 137 4.49 -14.05 8.41
C VAL A 137 4.76 -14.28 9.89
N SER A 138 5.88 -14.93 10.20
CA SER A 138 6.39 -15.06 11.55
C SER A 138 7.69 -14.27 11.69
N VAL A 139 7.81 -13.49 12.78
CA VAL A 139 9.03 -12.75 13.10
C VAL A 139 9.49 -13.13 14.49
N ASP A 140 10.71 -13.66 14.56
CA ASP A 140 11.39 -14.00 15.81
C ASP A 140 12.36 -12.87 16.17
N GLN A 141 12.14 -12.27 17.33
CA GLN A 141 12.98 -11.20 17.87
C GLN A 141 13.65 -11.69 19.15
N PRO A 142 14.96 -11.54 19.31
CA PRO A 142 15.67 -11.96 20.52
C PRO A 142 15.00 -11.42 21.80
N GLY A 143 14.63 -12.32 22.69
CA GLY A 143 14.06 -11.97 24.00
C GLY A 143 12.59 -11.52 23.97
N LYS A 144 11.90 -11.65 22.84
CA LYS A 144 10.47 -11.35 22.72
C LYS A 144 9.67 -12.59 22.30
N PRO A 145 8.36 -12.63 22.54
CA PRO A 145 7.51 -13.68 21.98
C PRO A 145 7.53 -13.67 20.45
N LEU A 146 7.39 -14.88 19.86
CA LEU A 146 7.23 -15.01 18.42
C LEU A 146 5.97 -14.25 17.94
N VAL A 147 6.16 -13.38 16.99
CA VAL A 147 5.07 -12.66 16.32
C VAL A 147 4.60 -13.48 15.13
N VAL A 148 3.29 -13.70 14.99
CA VAL A 148 2.70 -14.37 13.83
C VAL A 148 1.50 -13.57 13.35
N ALA A 149 1.55 -13.12 12.12
CA ALA A 149 0.47 -12.35 11.49
C ALA A 149 0.08 -12.96 10.14
N ARG A 150 -1.17 -12.72 9.71
CA ARG A 150 -1.71 -13.25 8.45
C ARG A 150 -2.48 -12.18 7.72
N THR A 151 -2.36 -12.21 6.39
CA THR A 151 -3.23 -11.39 5.53
C THR A 151 -3.58 -12.15 4.26
N ARG A 152 -4.57 -11.63 3.53
CA ARG A 152 -4.99 -12.15 2.22
C ARG A 152 -4.65 -11.13 1.15
N PHE A 153 -4.38 -11.63 -0.05
CA PHE A 153 -4.14 -10.83 -1.24
C PHE A 153 -4.57 -11.61 -2.47
N ASP A 154 -4.67 -10.93 -3.60
CA ASP A 154 -5.00 -11.57 -4.87
C ASP A 154 -3.77 -11.67 -5.76
N VAL A 155 -3.65 -12.79 -6.46
CA VAL A 155 -2.68 -13.02 -7.51
C VAL A 155 -3.40 -12.92 -8.87
N LEU A 156 -2.98 -12.01 -9.71
CA LEU A 156 -3.53 -11.82 -11.05
C LEU A 156 -2.93 -12.82 -12.04
N ALA A 157 -3.67 -13.14 -13.09
CA ALA A 157 -3.15 -14.00 -14.15
C ALA A 157 -1.96 -13.35 -14.90
N ALA A 158 -2.00 -12.04 -15.05
CA ALA A 158 -0.93 -11.22 -15.63
C ALA A 158 -1.08 -9.76 -15.17
N SER A 159 0.04 -9.03 -15.15
CA SER A 159 0.03 -7.59 -14.94
C SER A 159 -0.55 -6.87 -16.15
N SER A 160 -1.29 -5.79 -15.90
CA SER A 160 -1.71 -4.84 -16.94
C SER A 160 -0.67 -3.74 -17.18
N SER A 161 0.31 -3.60 -16.29
CA SER A 161 1.41 -2.63 -16.46
C SER A 161 2.43 -3.10 -17.48
N PRO A 162 3.24 -2.21 -18.07
CA PRO A 162 4.30 -2.60 -19.00
C PRO A 162 5.23 -3.65 -18.39
N ALA A 163 5.51 -4.70 -19.16
CA ALA A 163 6.42 -5.76 -18.72
C ALA A 163 7.88 -5.29 -18.82
N VAL A 164 8.75 -5.86 -17.99
CA VAL A 164 10.20 -5.72 -18.15
C VAL A 164 10.59 -6.28 -19.53
N GLY A 165 11.38 -5.52 -20.28
CA GLY A 165 11.75 -5.79 -21.67
C GLY A 165 10.78 -5.26 -22.72
N ALA A 166 9.60 -4.77 -22.35
CA ALA A 166 8.65 -4.14 -23.26
C ALA A 166 8.96 -2.65 -23.48
N PRO A 167 8.53 -2.07 -24.62
CA PRO A 167 8.56 -0.63 -24.80
C PRO A 167 7.70 0.09 -23.75
N ALA A 168 8.24 1.15 -23.16
CA ALA A 168 7.45 2.03 -22.28
C ALA A 168 6.43 2.83 -23.10
N PRO A 169 5.22 3.09 -22.58
CA PRO A 169 4.27 3.99 -23.19
C PRO A 169 4.88 5.39 -23.38
N ARG A 170 4.72 5.97 -24.56
CA ARG A 170 5.20 7.32 -24.90
C ARG A 170 4.20 8.38 -24.47
N SER A 171 3.94 8.44 -23.17
CA SER A 171 2.91 9.33 -22.61
C SER A 171 3.30 10.79 -22.72
N ARG A 172 2.33 11.60 -23.06
CA ARG A 172 2.43 13.06 -23.05
C ARG A 172 1.84 13.61 -21.74
N ASN A 173 2.41 13.15 -20.64
CA ASN A 173 2.02 13.61 -19.31
C ASN A 173 2.06 15.12 -19.18
N LEU A 174 1.23 15.68 -18.30
CA LEU A 174 1.31 17.09 -17.95
C LEU A 174 2.65 17.40 -17.28
N ILE A 175 3.16 18.61 -17.58
CA ILE A 175 4.37 19.18 -16.99
C ILE A 175 4.06 20.54 -16.36
N ALA A 176 4.99 21.09 -15.59
CA ALA A 176 4.79 22.34 -14.87
C ALA A 176 4.34 23.51 -15.76
N SER A 177 4.82 23.57 -17.02
CA SER A 177 4.42 24.61 -17.98
C SER A 177 3.00 24.45 -18.54
N ASP A 178 2.34 23.32 -18.36
CA ASP A 178 0.98 23.08 -18.85
C ASP A 178 -0.10 23.53 -17.86
N VAL A 179 0.28 23.75 -16.61
CA VAL A 179 -0.64 24.01 -15.50
C VAL A 179 -0.41 25.40 -14.91
N LYS A 180 -1.43 25.94 -14.25
CA LYS A 180 -1.30 27.22 -13.56
C LYS A 180 -0.63 27.07 -12.20
N ASN A 181 -0.85 25.93 -11.58
CA ASN A 181 -0.31 25.60 -10.27
C ASN A 181 0.16 24.15 -10.28
N ILE A 182 1.34 23.88 -9.74
CA ILE A 182 1.90 22.53 -9.64
C ILE A 182 0.99 21.57 -8.85
N SER A 183 0.17 22.08 -7.94
CA SER A 183 -0.83 21.29 -7.21
C SER A 183 -1.92 20.65 -8.08
N GLU A 184 -2.02 21.03 -9.36
CA GLU A 184 -2.90 20.36 -10.33
C GLU A 184 -2.35 19.02 -10.81
N ILE A 185 -1.04 18.80 -10.66
CA ILE A 185 -0.33 17.59 -11.12
C ILE A 185 0.53 16.93 -10.03
N SER A 186 0.46 17.43 -8.81
CA SER A 186 1.17 16.83 -7.66
C SER A 186 0.50 17.21 -6.35
N THR A 187 0.43 16.24 -5.45
CA THR A 187 0.00 16.45 -4.05
C THR A 187 1.16 16.47 -3.06
N ALA A 188 2.40 16.36 -3.55
CA ALA A 188 3.61 16.46 -2.71
C ALA A 188 3.77 17.86 -2.12
N GLN A 189 4.23 17.95 -0.86
CA GLN A 189 4.45 19.20 -0.14
C GLN A 189 5.81 19.21 0.57
N PRO A 190 6.79 19.99 0.09
CA PRO A 190 6.77 20.75 -1.16
C PRO A 190 6.89 19.83 -2.39
N PRO A 191 6.45 20.27 -3.57
CA PRO A 191 6.75 19.55 -4.80
C PRO A 191 8.26 19.65 -5.10
N GLY A 192 8.84 18.54 -5.60
CA GLY A 192 10.22 18.51 -6.08
C GLY A 192 10.36 18.99 -7.53
N ASP A 193 11.43 18.56 -8.19
CA ASP A 193 11.81 19.00 -9.55
C ASP A 193 11.49 17.96 -10.64
N MET A 194 10.49 17.07 -10.41
CA MET A 194 10.18 15.96 -11.32
C MET A 194 9.03 16.24 -12.29
N TYR A 195 8.85 17.52 -12.71
CA TYR A 195 7.66 17.95 -13.47
C TYR A 195 7.99 18.69 -14.76
N ASP A 196 9.24 18.72 -15.22
CA ASP A 196 9.66 19.49 -16.39
C ASP A 196 9.77 18.63 -17.66
N VAL A 197 9.68 17.30 -17.54
CA VAL A 197 9.93 16.37 -18.63
C VAL A 197 8.70 15.53 -18.94
N ARG A 198 8.37 15.40 -20.23
CA ARG A 198 7.40 14.42 -20.70
C ARG A 198 8.08 13.11 -21.00
N ILE A 199 7.46 12.01 -20.62
CA ILE A 199 7.95 10.64 -20.89
C ILE A 199 8.23 10.46 -22.39
N ALA A 200 7.32 10.92 -23.26
CA ALA A 200 7.49 10.85 -24.71
C ALA A 200 8.73 11.58 -25.21
N ASP A 201 9.04 12.76 -24.63
CA ASP A 201 10.14 13.60 -25.05
C ASP A 201 11.50 13.04 -24.58
N ALA A 202 11.57 12.50 -23.34
CA ALA A 202 12.76 11.79 -22.83
C ALA A 202 13.08 10.56 -23.71
N ILE A 203 12.08 9.74 -24.03
CA ILE A 203 12.26 8.58 -24.91
C ILE A 203 12.72 9.01 -26.32
N ALA A 204 12.16 10.07 -26.88
CA ALA A 204 12.56 10.61 -28.18
C ALA A 204 13.99 11.17 -28.18
N ALA A 205 14.42 11.72 -27.06
CA ALA A 205 15.78 12.23 -26.84
C ALA A 205 16.80 11.13 -26.48
N HIS A 206 16.37 9.86 -26.41
CA HIS A 206 17.20 8.74 -25.98
C HIS A 206 17.81 8.92 -24.57
N ARG A 207 17.08 9.58 -23.69
CA ARG A 207 17.45 9.74 -22.29
C ARG A 207 16.82 8.64 -21.45
N PRO A 208 17.60 7.94 -20.64
CA PRO A 208 17.04 7.06 -19.62
C PRO A 208 16.13 7.87 -18.69
N LEU A 209 15.10 7.24 -18.14
CA LEU A 209 14.21 7.93 -17.20
C LEU A 209 13.71 6.99 -16.10
N LEU A 210 13.46 7.58 -14.95
CA LEU A 210 12.68 7.01 -13.88
C LEU A 210 11.29 7.65 -13.91
N VAL A 211 10.25 6.80 -13.91
CA VAL A 211 8.85 7.24 -13.81
C VAL A 211 8.28 6.76 -12.49
N LEU A 212 7.95 7.68 -11.61
CA LEU A 212 7.27 7.42 -10.34
C LEU A 212 5.78 7.73 -10.50
N PHE A 213 4.95 6.76 -10.21
CA PHE A 213 3.50 6.92 -10.05
C PHE A 213 3.16 6.83 -8.57
N ALA A 214 2.77 7.94 -7.98
CA ALA A 214 2.45 8.02 -6.55
C ALA A 214 1.45 9.15 -6.27
N THR A 215 0.72 9.04 -5.16
CA THR A 215 -0.16 10.09 -4.65
C THR A 215 0.20 10.39 -3.19
N PRO A 216 1.16 11.30 -2.92
CA PRO A 216 1.66 11.54 -1.58
C PRO A 216 0.57 11.87 -0.54
N ALA A 217 -0.46 12.65 -0.90
CA ALA A 217 -1.50 13.07 0.04
C ALA A 217 -2.70 12.12 0.15
N PHE A 218 -2.96 11.26 -0.85
CA PHE A 218 -4.18 10.44 -0.89
C PHE A 218 -3.93 8.94 -0.88
N CYS A 219 -2.71 8.54 -0.54
CA CYS A 219 -2.29 7.14 -0.52
C CYS A 219 -2.94 6.37 0.63
N THR A 220 -3.70 5.33 0.30
CA THR A 220 -4.35 4.47 1.29
C THR A 220 -3.37 3.47 1.93
N SER A 221 -2.33 3.06 1.21
CA SER A 221 -1.29 2.13 1.67
C SER A 221 -0.22 2.78 2.55
N ARG A 222 -0.21 4.13 2.65
CA ARG A 222 0.78 4.94 3.39
C ARG A 222 2.22 4.84 2.87
N VAL A 223 2.47 4.21 1.74
CA VAL A 223 3.82 4.03 1.20
C VAL A 223 4.17 4.99 0.06
N CYS A 224 3.20 5.71 -0.53
CA CYS A 224 3.46 6.64 -1.64
C CYS A 224 4.28 7.87 -1.20
N GLY A 225 4.03 8.40 0.01
CA GLY A 225 4.83 9.49 0.57
C GLY A 225 6.30 9.07 0.72
N PRO A 226 6.58 7.98 1.45
CA PRO A 226 7.92 7.39 1.53
C PRO A 226 8.57 7.13 0.18
N GLU A 227 7.85 6.54 -0.78
CA GLU A 227 8.37 6.28 -2.12
C GLU A 227 8.77 7.57 -2.84
N TYR A 228 7.93 8.59 -2.74
CA TYR A 228 8.22 9.91 -3.30
C TYR A 228 9.49 10.51 -2.69
N GLU A 229 9.68 10.44 -1.36
CA GLU A 229 10.86 10.93 -0.67
C GLU A 229 12.14 10.20 -1.11
N ILE A 230 12.08 8.88 -1.26
CA ILE A 230 13.22 8.08 -1.75
C ILE A 230 13.63 8.57 -3.13
N VAL A 231 12.67 8.66 -4.07
CA VAL A 231 12.96 9.08 -5.44
C VAL A 231 13.46 10.53 -5.49
N GLN A 232 12.85 11.45 -4.74
CA GLN A 232 13.27 12.84 -4.65
C GLN A 232 14.69 12.98 -4.09
N THR A 233 15.04 12.15 -3.11
CA THR A 233 16.37 12.17 -2.49
C THR A 233 17.45 11.61 -3.41
N ILE A 234 17.13 10.58 -4.19
CA ILE A 234 18.04 9.97 -5.16
C ILE A 234 18.22 10.83 -6.42
N GLN A 235 17.20 11.56 -6.85
CA GLN A 235 17.19 12.34 -8.08
C GLN A 235 18.47 13.20 -8.30
N PRO A 236 18.96 14.01 -7.35
CA PRO A 236 20.13 14.84 -7.56
C PRO A 236 21.40 14.06 -7.90
N LEU A 237 21.52 12.81 -7.46
CA LEU A 237 22.69 11.97 -7.73
C LEU A 237 22.78 11.55 -9.20
N TYR A 238 21.65 11.41 -9.89
CA TYR A 238 21.56 10.86 -11.24
C TYR A 238 20.96 11.83 -12.28
N ALA A 239 20.58 13.06 -11.91
CA ALA A 239 19.91 14.01 -12.79
C ALA A 239 20.72 14.40 -14.05
N ARG A 240 22.06 14.19 -14.05
CA ARG A 240 22.90 14.41 -15.22
C ARG A 240 22.73 13.32 -16.27
N ASP A 241 22.48 12.08 -15.82
CA ASP A 241 22.52 10.87 -16.64
C ASP A 241 21.14 10.37 -17.03
N MET A 242 20.09 10.71 -16.26
CA MET A 242 18.71 10.32 -16.51
C MET A 242 17.71 11.39 -16.11
N ASP A 243 16.50 11.29 -16.63
CA ASP A 243 15.38 12.16 -16.28
C ASP A 243 14.52 11.50 -15.19
N PHE A 244 13.87 12.31 -14.36
CA PHE A 244 12.94 11.87 -13.35
C PHE A 244 11.58 12.49 -13.60
N VAL A 245 10.54 11.67 -13.57
CA VAL A 245 9.16 12.10 -13.83
C VAL A 245 8.27 11.56 -12.73
N HIS A 246 7.57 12.44 -12.02
CA HIS A 246 6.51 12.07 -11.10
C HIS A 246 5.15 12.26 -11.76
N ILE A 247 4.32 11.24 -11.68
CA ILE A 247 2.93 11.24 -12.14
C ILE A 247 2.02 11.08 -10.91
N GLU A 248 1.23 12.10 -10.64
CA GLU A 248 0.14 12.01 -9.65
C GLU A 248 -0.88 10.95 -10.11
N ILE A 249 -1.42 10.20 -9.17
CA ILE A 249 -2.39 9.13 -9.47
C ILE A 249 -3.74 9.73 -9.87
N TRP A 250 -4.21 10.73 -9.11
CA TRP A 250 -5.58 11.20 -9.21
C TRP A 250 -5.69 12.56 -9.89
N LYS A 251 -6.46 12.61 -10.98
CA LYS A 251 -6.95 13.84 -11.59
C LYS A 251 -8.09 14.46 -10.76
N ASP A 252 -8.92 13.60 -10.19
CA ASP A 252 -9.97 13.96 -9.26
C ASP A 252 -10.00 12.91 -8.12
N PRO A 253 -9.31 13.18 -6.99
CA PRO A 253 -9.25 12.25 -5.87
C PRO A 253 -10.63 11.94 -5.25
N ALA A 254 -11.54 12.94 -5.23
CA ALA A 254 -12.85 12.77 -4.59
C ALA A 254 -13.74 11.77 -5.36
N ASN A 255 -13.61 11.72 -6.68
CA ASN A 255 -14.34 10.80 -7.54
C ASN A 255 -13.47 9.62 -8.02
N GLN A 256 -12.26 9.49 -7.51
CA GLN A 256 -11.29 8.42 -7.87
C GLN A 256 -11.04 8.35 -9.39
N VAL A 257 -10.98 9.51 -10.05
CA VAL A 257 -10.65 9.59 -11.48
C VAL A 257 -9.13 9.63 -11.63
N PRO A 258 -8.50 8.61 -12.24
CA PRO A 258 -7.06 8.59 -12.41
C PRO A 258 -6.60 9.59 -13.48
N MET A 259 -5.32 9.96 -13.42
CA MET A 259 -4.66 10.67 -14.53
C MET A 259 -4.62 9.78 -15.78
N ASP A 260 -4.69 10.40 -16.95
CA ASP A 260 -4.69 9.67 -18.23
C ASP A 260 -3.43 8.79 -18.37
N THR A 261 -2.27 9.28 -17.92
CA THR A 261 -1.00 8.54 -17.92
C THR A 261 -1.07 7.26 -17.07
N VAL A 262 -1.76 7.29 -15.92
CA VAL A 262 -1.97 6.09 -15.07
C VAL A 262 -2.73 5.02 -15.85
N THR A 263 -3.78 5.44 -16.58
CA THR A 263 -4.58 4.54 -17.44
C THR A 263 -3.79 4.02 -18.62
N GLU A 264 -2.98 4.86 -19.29
CA GLU A 264 -2.09 4.46 -20.40
C GLU A 264 -1.09 3.39 -19.96
N TRP A 265 -0.58 3.47 -18.73
CA TRP A 265 0.35 2.48 -18.17
C TRP A 265 -0.35 1.26 -17.57
N GLY A 266 -1.69 1.21 -17.60
CA GLY A 266 -2.50 0.08 -17.13
C GLY A 266 -2.41 -0.17 -15.64
N LEU A 267 -2.10 0.87 -14.84
CA LEU A 267 -1.89 0.74 -13.39
C LEU A 267 -3.23 0.67 -12.67
N ARG A 268 -3.35 -0.27 -11.74
CA ARG A 268 -4.55 -0.49 -10.91
C ARG A 268 -4.33 -0.23 -9.44
N SER A 269 -3.10 0.09 -9.07
CA SER A 269 -2.64 0.31 -7.69
C SER A 269 -1.50 1.31 -7.72
N ASP A 270 -1.09 1.78 -6.55
CA ASP A 270 -0.01 2.72 -6.33
C ASP A 270 0.74 2.38 -5.01
N PRO A 271 2.03 2.75 -4.89
CA PRO A 271 2.90 3.38 -5.89
C PRO A 271 3.54 2.39 -6.88
N TRP A 272 4.09 2.94 -7.97
CA TRP A 272 4.94 2.22 -8.90
C TRP A 272 6.16 3.04 -9.28
N VAL A 273 7.30 2.37 -9.44
CA VAL A 273 8.50 2.92 -10.06
C VAL A 273 8.83 2.11 -11.30
N PHE A 274 9.10 2.80 -12.41
CA PHE A 274 9.61 2.20 -13.63
C PHE A 274 10.93 2.85 -14.03
N LEU A 275 11.90 2.02 -14.38
CA LEU A 275 13.16 2.47 -14.97
C LEU A 275 13.16 2.11 -16.45
N VAL A 276 13.34 3.09 -17.29
CA VAL A 276 13.32 3.00 -18.75
C VAL A 276 14.68 3.38 -19.30
N ASP A 277 15.26 2.52 -20.14
CA ASP A 277 16.56 2.79 -20.74
C ASP A 277 16.48 3.78 -21.92
N ARG A 278 17.64 4.13 -22.47
CA ARG A 278 17.76 5.04 -23.62
C ARG A 278 17.07 4.57 -24.89
N ASN A 279 16.71 3.28 -24.96
CA ASN A 279 15.98 2.72 -26.09
C ASN A 279 14.46 2.79 -25.88
N GLY A 280 14.02 3.35 -24.74
CA GLY A 280 12.62 3.42 -24.36
C GLY A 280 12.06 2.08 -23.86
N THR A 281 12.93 1.16 -23.40
CA THR A 281 12.55 -0.15 -22.90
C THR A 281 12.50 -0.15 -21.38
N VAL A 282 11.44 -0.71 -20.80
CA VAL A 282 11.33 -0.89 -19.35
C VAL A 282 12.36 -1.93 -18.89
N ARG A 283 13.29 -1.52 -18.02
CA ARG A 283 14.35 -2.39 -17.49
C ARG A 283 14.02 -2.93 -16.10
N HIS A 284 13.42 -2.10 -15.28
CA HIS A 284 12.95 -2.48 -13.94
C HIS A 284 11.57 -1.89 -13.68
N LYS A 285 10.78 -2.58 -12.89
CA LYS A 285 9.55 -2.07 -12.34
C LYS A 285 9.38 -2.55 -10.91
N PHE A 286 8.95 -1.65 -10.05
CA PHE A 286 8.66 -1.94 -8.65
C PHE A 286 7.21 -1.56 -8.36
N SER A 287 6.49 -2.48 -7.74
CA SER A 287 5.14 -2.29 -7.24
C SER A 287 5.22 -2.15 -5.72
N GLY A 288 4.75 -1.04 -5.19
CA GLY A 288 4.93 -0.70 -3.78
C GLY A 288 6.32 -0.12 -3.48
N LEU A 289 6.63 -0.02 -2.18
CA LEU A 289 7.84 0.63 -1.72
C LEU A 289 9.12 -0.10 -2.18
N VAL A 290 10.10 0.66 -2.66
CA VAL A 290 11.45 0.20 -2.99
C VAL A 290 12.45 0.82 -2.00
N THR A 291 13.50 0.09 -1.65
CA THR A 291 14.57 0.65 -0.77
C THR A 291 15.58 1.44 -1.59
N VAL A 292 16.37 2.28 -0.90
CA VAL A 292 17.39 3.12 -1.55
C VAL A 292 18.40 2.29 -2.31
N ASP A 293 18.91 1.23 -1.70
CA ASP A 293 19.92 0.34 -2.30
C ASP A 293 19.35 -0.43 -3.51
N GLU A 294 18.12 -0.96 -3.43
CA GLU A 294 17.45 -1.60 -4.57
C GLU A 294 17.30 -0.63 -5.75
N LEU A 295 16.86 0.61 -5.45
CA LEU A 295 16.61 1.60 -6.49
C LEU A 295 17.90 2.07 -7.14
N GLN A 296 18.96 2.32 -6.36
CA GLN A 296 20.29 2.70 -6.88
C GLN A 296 20.88 1.60 -7.76
N GLU A 297 20.84 0.34 -7.33
CA GLU A 297 21.29 -0.80 -8.14
C GLU A 297 20.54 -0.88 -9.47
N ALA A 298 19.21 -0.76 -9.45
CA ALA A 298 18.39 -0.80 -10.64
C ALA A 298 18.67 0.39 -11.59
N ILE A 299 18.92 1.60 -11.05
CA ILE A 299 19.32 2.78 -11.84
C ILE A 299 20.66 2.52 -12.52
N GLU A 300 21.67 2.05 -11.79
CA GLU A 300 22.99 1.77 -12.34
C GLU A 300 22.95 0.70 -13.45
N GLN A 301 22.16 -0.37 -13.24
CA GLN A 301 21.94 -1.39 -14.28
C GLN A 301 21.23 -0.82 -15.51
N THR A 302 20.27 0.10 -15.33
CA THR A 302 19.56 0.75 -16.43
C THR A 302 20.48 1.68 -17.23
N LEU A 303 21.35 2.44 -16.55
CA LEU A 303 22.33 3.33 -17.16
C LEU A 303 23.44 2.57 -17.91
N ALA A 304 23.78 1.36 -17.48
CA ALA A 304 24.79 0.52 -18.13
C ALA A 304 24.36 -0.02 -19.51
N VAL A 305 23.07 0.03 -19.84
CA VAL A 305 22.55 -0.37 -21.15
C VAL A 305 23.01 0.64 -22.23
N ARG A 306 23.78 0.15 -23.22
CA ARG A 306 24.34 0.96 -24.31
C ARG A 306 23.40 1.05 -25.52
#